data_a1d4db45873741aa4ffc4f0dd98c367f
#
_entry.id   a1d4db45873741aa4ffc4f0dd98c367f
#
_cell.length_a   1.000
_cell.length_b   1.000
_cell.length_c   1.000
_cell.angle_alpha   90.00
_cell.angle_beta   90.00
_cell.angle_gamma   90.00
#
_symmetry.space_group_name_H-M   'P 1'
#
loop_
_entity.id
_entity.type
_entity.pdbx_description
1 polymer ?
#
loop_
_entity_poly.entity_id
_entity_poly.type
_entity_poly.pdbx_seq_one_letter_code
_entity_poly.pdbx_strand_id
1 'polypeptide(L)'
;MRNKGFTLIELLVVVAIIGILAAVGVVAYNGYTIRAKDKVLKKNHDIVLKFIMTKAMECEIGNEKITFKDASGNNSDYSCSSTNKSDFANKLQIHINNHVCKNIYRSNRGCMVVTGGYIEEAIAVDLSPGNSSCSIHIRTYPVKSLNPVTGVYGYGKKLFNMPIWC
;
A
#
# COMPACT_ATOMS: atom_id res chain seq x y z
N MET A 1 -35.60 -34.81 -39.49
CA MET A 1 -35.19 -33.56 -38.84
C MET A 1 -34.12 -32.88 -39.73
N ARG A 2 -34.38 -31.66 -40.25
CA ARG A 2 -33.41 -30.95 -41.10
C ARG A 2 -32.42 -30.24 -40.20
N ASN A 3 -31.19 -30.75 -40.15
CA ASN A 3 -30.09 -30.03 -39.50
C ASN A 3 -29.77 -28.78 -40.34
N LYS A 4 -30.11 -27.61 -39.81
CA LYS A 4 -29.68 -26.35 -40.41
C LYS A 4 -28.22 -26.15 -40.02
N GLY A 5 -27.30 -26.32 -40.96
CA GLY A 5 -25.88 -25.99 -40.76
C GLY A 5 -25.69 -24.47 -40.73
N PHE A 6 -24.70 -24.01 -39.96
CA PHE A 6 -24.27 -22.61 -39.93
C PHE A 6 -23.65 -22.22 -41.28
N THR A 7 -23.98 -21.02 -41.75
CA THR A 7 -23.35 -20.47 -42.95
C THR A 7 -21.97 -19.89 -42.61
N LEU A 8 -21.06 -19.90 -43.59
CA LEU A 8 -19.72 -19.38 -43.43
C LEU A 8 -19.73 -17.87 -43.11
N ILE A 9 -20.67 -17.14 -43.66
CA ILE A 9 -20.82 -15.70 -43.42
C ILE A 9 -21.32 -15.39 -42.02
N GLU A 10 -22.20 -16.19 -41.45
CA GLU A 10 -22.65 -16.04 -40.05
C GLU A 10 -21.48 -16.19 -39.08
N LEU A 11 -20.61 -17.18 -39.30
CA LEU A 11 -19.42 -17.37 -38.48
C LEU A 11 -18.46 -16.21 -38.62
N LEU A 12 -18.23 -15.73 -39.86
CA LEU A 12 -17.30 -14.64 -40.13
C LEU A 12 -17.73 -13.33 -39.47
N VAL A 13 -19.01 -13.00 -39.51
CA VAL A 13 -19.55 -11.80 -38.86
C VAL A 13 -19.40 -11.88 -37.33
N VAL A 14 -19.66 -13.03 -36.74
CA VAL A 14 -19.53 -13.22 -35.28
C VAL A 14 -18.11 -13.03 -34.83
N VAL A 15 -17.11 -13.64 -35.49
CA VAL A 15 -15.72 -13.48 -35.09
C VAL A 15 -15.21 -12.05 -35.31
N ALA A 16 -15.71 -11.35 -36.34
CA ALA A 16 -15.37 -9.94 -36.54
C ALA A 16 -15.89 -9.06 -35.41
N ILE A 17 -17.13 -9.26 -34.96
CA ILE A 17 -17.73 -8.52 -33.85
C ILE A 17 -16.96 -8.82 -32.54
N ILE A 18 -16.67 -10.08 -32.24
CA ILE A 18 -15.91 -10.49 -31.08
C ILE A 18 -14.51 -9.84 -31.09
N GLY A 19 -13.85 -9.81 -32.23
CA GLY A 19 -12.54 -9.18 -32.40
C GLY A 19 -12.54 -7.68 -32.06
N ILE A 20 -13.56 -6.96 -32.54
CA ILE A 20 -13.71 -5.52 -32.22
C ILE A 20 -13.97 -5.31 -30.73
N LEU A 21 -14.90 -6.07 -30.15
CA LEU A 21 -15.25 -5.96 -28.73
C LEU A 21 -14.06 -6.32 -27.83
N ALA A 22 -13.29 -7.34 -28.18
CA ALA A 22 -12.10 -7.74 -27.44
C ALA A 22 -11.02 -6.64 -27.46
N ALA A 23 -10.78 -6.02 -28.62
CA ALA A 23 -9.79 -4.94 -28.75
C ALA A 23 -10.10 -3.75 -27.84
N VAL A 24 -11.37 -3.30 -27.80
CA VAL A 24 -11.81 -2.20 -26.95
C VAL A 24 -11.82 -2.61 -25.46
N GLY A 25 -12.28 -3.84 -25.19
CA GLY A 25 -12.42 -4.37 -23.83
C GLY A 25 -11.09 -4.46 -23.09
N VAL A 26 -10.01 -4.91 -23.74
CA VAL A 26 -8.68 -5.04 -23.12
C VAL A 26 -8.14 -3.68 -22.66
N VAL A 27 -8.26 -2.65 -23.47
CA VAL A 27 -7.76 -1.30 -23.13
C VAL A 27 -8.53 -0.72 -21.94
N ALA A 28 -9.87 -0.83 -21.97
CA ALA A 28 -10.72 -0.35 -20.87
C ALA A 28 -10.45 -1.10 -19.56
N TYR A 29 -10.28 -2.42 -19.62
CA TYR A 29 -10.01 -3.27 -18.46
C TYR A 29 -8.67 -2.93 -17.80
N ASN A 30 -7.61 -2.73 -18.59
CA ASN A 30 -6.30 -2.32 -18.06
C ASN A 30 -6.38 -0.99 -17.32
N GLY A 31 -7.06 0.01 -17.87
CA GLY A 31 -7.26 1.29 -17.21
C GLY A 31 -8.04 1.19 -15.90
N TYR A 32 -9.04 0.32 -15.86
CA TYR A 32 -9.82 0.07 -14.64
C TYR A 32 -8.99 -0.61 -13.55
N THR A 33 -8.25 -1.66 -13.88
CA THR A 33 -7.43 -2.41 -12.91
C THR A 33 -6.35 -1.55 -12.27
N ILE A 34 -5.70 -0.67 -13.04
CA ILE A 34 -4.71 0.25 -12.53
C ILE A 34 -5.34 1.22 -11.51
N ARG A 35 -6.47 1.84 -11.87
CA ARG A 35 -7.19 2.76 -10.96
C ARG A 35 -7.70 2.06 -9.70
N ALA A 36 -8.13 0.81 -9.81
CA ALA A 36 -8.56 0.01 -8.67
C ALA A 36 -7.40 -0.25 -7.70
N LYS A 37 -6.22 -0.64 -8.22
CA LYS A 37 -5.00 -0.82 -7.42
C LYS A 37 -4.59 0.47 -6.71
N ASP A 38 -4.64 1.60 -7.40
CA ASP A 38 -4.32 2.90 -6.82
C ASP A 38 -5.23 3.26 -5.63
N LYS A 39 -6.54 3.03 -5.77
CA LYS A 39 -7.50 3.22 -4.67
C LYS A 39 -7.18 2.32 -3.47
N VAL A 40 -6.81 1.06 -3.71
CA VAL A 40 -6.42 0.13 -2.63
C VAL A 40 -5.14 0.61 -1.94
N LEU A 41 -4.15 1.05 -2.71
CA LEU A 41 -2.90 1.59 -2.14
C LEU A 41 -3.17 2.81 -1.24
N LYS A 42 -4.04 3.72 -1.68
CA LYS A 42 -4.46 4.88 -0.88
C LYS A 42 -5.19 4.46 0.40
N LYS A 43 -6.08 3.47 0.32
CA LYS A 43 -6.76 2.92 1.49
C LYS A 43 -5.77 2.27 2.47
N ASN A 44 -4.80 1.51 1.97
CA ASN A 44 -3.75 0.93 2.79
C ASN A 44 -2.91 2.01 3.49
N HIS A 45 -2.60 3.12 2.81
CA HIS A 45 -1.94 4.27 3.42
C HIS A 45 -2.74 4.80 4.63
N ASP A 46 -4.04 5.01 4.48
CA ASP A 46 -4.90 5.51 5.57
C ASP A 46 -4.99 4.52 6.73
N ILE A 47 -5.00 3.21 6.45
CA ILE A 47 -4.99 2.16 7.47
C ILE A 47 -3.68 2.19 8.26
N VAL A 48 -2.54 2.20 7.59
CA VAL A 48 -1.21 2.28 8.23
C VAL A 48 -1.07 3.54 9.06
N LEU A 49 -1.53 4.66 8.51
CA LEU A 49 -1.54 5.94 9.17
C LEU A 49 -2.31 5.87 10.50
N LYS A 50 -3.56 5.40 10.46
CA LYS A 50 -4.41 5.26 11.65
C LYS A 50 -3.80 4.30 12.66
N PHE A 51 -3.22 3.20 12.20
CA PHE A 51 -2.56 2.23 13.07
C PHE A 51 -1.41 2.87 13.85
N ILE A 52 -0.53 3.61 13.17
CA ILE A 52 0.60 4.30 13.81
C ILE A 52 0.08 5.33 14.81
N MET A 53 -0.94 6.11 14.45
CA MET A 53 -1.54 7.09 15.36
C MET A 53 -2.11 6.43 16.61
N THR A 54 -2.82 5.32 16.46
CA THR A 54 -3.36 4.57 17.60
C THR A 54 -2.24 4.11 18.53
N LYS A 55 -1.15 3.56 17.97
CA LYS A 55 0.01 3.12 18.76
C LYS A 55 0.73 4.28 19.47
N ALA A 56 0.81 5.44 18.83
CA ALA A 56 1.31 6.64 19.48
C ALA A 56 0.44 7.07 20.66
N MET A 57 -0.87 7.10 20.46
CA MET A 57 -1.83 7.46 21.52
C MET A 57 -1.80 6.48 22.71
N GLU A 58 -1.62 5.18 22.45
CA GLU A 58 -1.47 4.19 23.54
C GLU A 58 -0.33 4.56 24.50
N CYS A 59 0.80 5.08 23.99
CA CYS A 59 1.88 5.56 24.83
C CYS A 59 1.56 6.91 25.52
N GLU A 60 0.88 7.83 24.82
CA GLU A 60 0.51 9.14 25.40
C GLU A 60 -0.46 9.03 26.59
N ILE A 61 -1.37 8.07 26.55
CA ILE A 61 -2.33 7.82 27.66
C ILE A 61 -1.72 7.06 28.84
N GLY A 62 -0.41 6.78 28.78
CA GLY A 62 0.35 6.23 29.89
C GLY A 62 0.56 4.72 29.87
N ASN A 63 0.33 4.05 28.74
CA ASN A 63 0.73 2.65 28.61
C ASN A 63 2.24 2.54 28.65
N GLU A 64 2.77 1.61 29.44
CA GLU A 64 4.21 1.36 29.51
C GLU A 64 4.79 0.77 28.22
N LYS A 65 3.97 0.05 27.49
CA LYS A 65 4.33 -0.64 26.23
C LYS A 65 3.18 -0.71 25.24
N ILE A 66 3.55 -0.80 23.98
CA ILE A 66 2.65 -1.10 22.87
C ILE A 66 3.01 -2.45 22.27
N THR A 67 1.98 -3.20 21.84
CA THR A 67 2.15 -4.55 21.33
C THR A 67 1.97 -4.57 19.81
N PHE A 68 2.92 -5.19 19.13
CA PHE A 68 2.86 -5.59 17.74
C PHE A 68 2.68 -7.10 17.62
N LYS A 69 2.51 -7.62 16.43
CA LYS A 69 2.60 -9.04 16.12
C LYS A 69 3.87 -9.31 15.32
N ASP A 70 4.59 -10.37 15.67
CA ASP A 70 5.69 -10.87 14.84
C ASP A 70 5.17 -11.61 13.59
N ALA A 71 6.07 -12.13 12.76
CA ALA A 71 5.69 -12.84 11.54
C ALA A 71 4.87 -14.11 11.79
N SER A 72 5.02 -14.72 12.97
CA SER A 72 4.29 -15.91 13.41
C SER A 72 2.98 -15.62 14.12
N GLY A 73 2.68 -14.33 14.39
CA GLY A 73 1.48 -13.89 15.08
C GLY A 73 1.63 -13.77 16.60
N ASN A 74 2.82 -14.00 17.16
CA ASN A 74 3.07 -13.82 18.59
C ASN A 74 3.19 -12.33 18.95
N ASN A 75 2.99 -12.01 20.21
CA ASN A 75 3.15 -10.66 20.70
C ASN A 75 4.63 -10.25 20.72
N SER A 76 4.91 -9.04 20.21
CA SER A 76 6.22 -8.41 20.19
C SER A 76 6.07 -7.00 20.75
N ASP A 77 6.44 -6.82 22.02
CA ASP A 77 6.24 -5.58 22.73
C ASP A 77 7.35 -4.56 22.43
N TYR A 78 6.97 -3.28 22.45
CA TYR A 78 7.88 -2.13 22.36
C TYR A 78 7.60 -1.20 23.54
N SER A 79 8.63 -0.86 24.30
CA SER A 79 8.47 0.06 25.43
C SER A 79 8.24 1.49 24.97
N CYS A 80 7.25 2.15 25.54
CA CYS A 80 6.95 3.55 25.26
C CYS A 80 8.06 4.51 25.72
N SER A 81 8.88 4.10 26.69
CA SER A 81 10.08 4.87 27.12
C SER A 81 11.31 4.65 26.25
N SER A 82 11.22 3.74 25.26
CA SER A 82 12.37 3.43 24.39
C SER A 82 12.60 4.52 23.37
N THR A 83 13.86 4.92 23.22
CA THR A 83 14.32 5.82 22.15
C THR A 83 14.78 5.08 20.89
N ASN A 84 14.71 3.74 20.88
CA ASN A 84 15.18 2.94 19.76
C ASN A 84 14.17 2.92 18.60
N LYS A 85 14.28 3.93 17.74
CA LYS A 85 13.44 4.11 16.55
C LYS A 85 13.54 2.94 15.57
N SER A 86 14.72 2.32 15.46
CA SER A 86 14.94 1.19 14.55
C SER A 86 14.18 -0.05 15.00
N ASP A 87 14.12 -0.34 16.30
CA ASP A 87 13.34 -1.46 16.83
C ASP A 87 11.84 -1.23 16.61
N PHE A 88 11.35 -0.01 16.89
CA PHE A 88 9.97 0.37 16.57
C PHE A 88 9.63 0.14 15.09
N ALA A 89 10.50 0.64 14.21
CA ALA A 89 10.31 0.53 12.76
C ALA A 89 10.25 -0.90 12.28
N ASN A 90 11.14 -1.76 12.78
CA ASN A 90 11.19 -3.17 12.44
C ASN A 90 9.92 -3.91 12.89
N LYS A 91 9.50 -3.70 14.15
CA LYS A 91 8.27 -4.30 14.70
C LYS A 91 7.05 -3.83 13.93
N LEU A 92 6.96 -2.54 13.64
CA LEU A 92 5.89 -1.95 12.84
C LEU A 92 5.85 -2.57 11.43
N GLN A 93 6.98 -2.66 10.74
CA GLN A 93 7.07 -3.21 9.39
C GLN A 93 6.64 -4.68 9.36
N ILE A 94 7.13 -5.49 10.30
CA ILE A 94 6.76 -6.90 10.40
C ILE A 94 5.26 -7.03 10.64
N HIS A 95 4.70 -6.28 11.58
CA HIS A 95 3.28 -6.32 11.90
C HIS A 95 2.41 -5.93 10.70
N ILE A 96 2.70 -4.78 10.08
CA ILE A 96 1.93 -4.26 8.95
C ILE A 96 1.95 -5.23 7.77
N ASN A 97 3.13 -5.74 7.40
CA ASN A 97 3.29 -6.59 6.22
C ASN A 97 2.68 -7.99 6.37
N ASN A 98 2.61 -8.50 7.58
CA ASN A 98 2.07 -9.85 7.81
C ASN A 98 0.59 -9.85 8.18
N HIS A 99 0.11 -8.82 8.90
CA HIS A 99 -1.21 -8.85 9.53
C HIS A 99 -2.18 -7.75 9.07
N VAL A 100 -1.69 -6.67 8.44
CA VAL A 100 -2.54 -5.51 8.12
C VAL A 100 -2.80 -5.36 6.64
N CYS A 101 -1.77 -5.36 5.82
CA CYS A 101 -1.94 -5.17 4.37
C CYS A 101 -0.98 -6.02 3.53
N LYS A 102 -1.39 -6.27 2.29
CA LYS A 102 -0.57 -6.94 1.26
C LYS A 102 -0.20 -5.95 0.16
N ASN A 103 0.99 -6.14 -0.42
CA ASN A 103 1.35 -5.39 -1.61
C ASN A 103 0.53 -5.88 -2.80
N ILE A 104 -0.18 -4.96 -3.45
CA ILE A 104 -1.11 -5.27 -4.54
C ILE A 104 -0.45 -5.30 -5.92
N TYR A 105 0.78 -4.83 -6.02
CA TYR A 105 1.55 -4.83 -7.27
C TYR A 105 2.55 -5.97 -7.31
N ARG A 106 3.14 -6.33 -6.17
CA ARG A 106 4.19 -7.35 -6.05
C ARG A 106 3.91 -8.28 -4.89
N SER A 107 3.53 -9.51 -5.18
CA SER A 107 3.19 -10.52 -4.17
C SER A 107 4.37 -10.91 -3.25
N ASN A 108 5.60 -10.71 -3.73
CA ASN A 108 6.83 -11.02 -2.99
C ASN A 108 7.34 -9.85 -2.10
N ARG A 109 6.61 -8.74 -2.04
CA ARG A 109 6.98 -7.58 -1.22
C ARG A 109 5.91 -7.27 -0.18
N GLY A 110 6.33 -6.72 0.94
CA GLY A 110 5.41 -6.12 1.90
C GLY A 110 4.70 -4.89 1.33
N CYS A 111 3.56 -4.54 1.90
CA CYS A 111 2.85 -3.31 1.53
C CYS A 111 3.52 -2.06 2.10
N MET A 112 4.29 -2.20 3.17
CA MET A 112 5.00 -1.12 3.85
C MET A 112 6.50 -1.41 3.89
N VAL A 113 7.30 -0.37 3.73
CA VAL A 113 8.76 -0.43 3.87
C VAL A 113 9.22 0.73 4.76
N VAL A 114 10.12 0.44 5.68
CA VAL A 114 10.82 1.46 6.46
C VAL A 114 12.09 1.83 5.72
N THR A 115 12.18 3.07 5.26
CA THR A 115 13.32 3.53 4.47
C THR A 115 13.38 5.06 4.44
N GLY A 116 14.59 5.58 4.31
CA GLY A 116 14.83 6.99 3.95
C GLY A 116 14.76 7.26 2.44
N GLY A 117 14.43 6.27 1.63
CA GLY A 117 14.47 6.34 0.16
C GLY A 117 13.11 6.18 -0.52
N TYR A 118 13.12 6.45 -1.81
CA TYR A 118 11.99 6.26 -2.72
C TYR A 118 11.80 4.78 -3.04
N ILE A 119 10.61 4.25 -2.82
CA ILE A 119 10.22 2.89 -3.24
C ILE A 119 8.87 2.96 -3.94
N GLU A 120 8.86 2.59 -5.22
CA GLU A 120 7.64 2.49 -6.00
C GLU A 120 6.73 1.38 -5.48
N GLU A 121 5.42 1.59 -5.61
CA GLU A 121 4.38 0.58 -5.33
C GLU A 121 4.28 0.15 -3.86
N ALA A 122 4.79 0.95 -2.93
CA ALA A 122 4.75 0.67 -1.50
C ALA A 122 4.43 1.91 -0.67
N ILE A 123 4.06 1.67 0.59
CA ILE A 123 3.94 2.71 1.61
C ILE A 123 5.31 2.83 2.27
N ALA A 124 6.00 3.93 2.06
CA ALA A 124 7.24 4.22 2.74
C ALA A 124 6.96 4.93 4.07
N VAL A 125 7.47 4.39 5.16
CA VAL A 125 7.49 5.02 6.47
C VAL A 125 8.91 5.47 6.74
N ASP A 126 9.10 6.76 6.76
CA ASP A 126 10.39 7.40 6.97
C ASP A 126 10.47 7.88 8.41
N LEU A 127 11.37 7.29 9.17
CA LEU A 127 11.70 7.70 10.52
C LEU A 127 12.87 8.66 10.41
N SER A 128 12.58 9.91 10.13
CA SER A 128 13.64 10.91 9.91
C SER A 128 14.50 11.08 11.16
N PRO A 129 15.82 10.81 11.09
CA PRO A 129 16.75 11.08 12.18
C PRO A 129 17.24 12.54 12.16
N GLY A 130 16.52 13.43 11.47
CA GLY A 130 16.89 14.84 11.38
C GLY A 130 16.70 15.54 12.70
N ASN A 131 17.76 16.20 13.16
CA ASN A 131 17.85 17.11 14.30
C ASN A 131 16.48 17.65 14.75
N SER A 132 16.11 17.34 15.97
CA SER A 132 15.02 17.96 16.75
C SER A 132 13.59 17.65 16.32
N SER A 133 13.29 16.80 15.35
CA SER A 133 11.91 16.45 15.03
C SER A 133 11.59 15.00 15.33
N CYS A 134 10.71 14.80 16.28
CA CYS A 134 10.12 13.52 16.66
C CYS A 134 9.04 13.10 15.66
N SER A 135 9.33 13.20 14.37
CA SER A 135 8.32 13.05 13.35
C SER A 135 8.46 11.77 12.55
N ILE A 136 7.32 11.11 12.29
CA ILE A 136 7.18 10.02 11.32
C ILE A 136 6.62 10.60 10.03
N HIS A 137 7.28 10.30 8.93
CA HIS A 137 6.80 10.64 7.60
C HIS A 137 6.25 9.39 6.93
N ILE A 138 4.99 9.42 6.53
CA ILE A 138 4.37 8.35 5.75
C ILE A 138 4.16 8.85 4.33
N ARG A 139 4.75 8.16 3.38
CA ARG A 139 4.65 8.47 1.95
C ARG A 139 4.13 7.24 1.21
N THR A 140 3.29 7.46 0.21
CA THR A 140 2.84 6.39 -0.69
C THR A 140 3.19 6.76 -2.10
N TYR A 141 3.85 5.86 -2.78
CA TYR A 141 4.30 6.05 -4.15
C TYR A 141 3.50 5.14 -5.08
N PRO A 142 2.56 5.69 -5.87
CA PRO A 142 1.87 4.94 -6.91
C PRO A 142 2.80 4.60 -8.07
N VAL A 143 2.36 3.70 -8.93
CA VAL A 143 3.10 3.37 -10.16
C VAL A 143 3.29 4.61 -11.04
N LYS A 144 4.50 4.79 -11.52
CA LYS A 144 4.93 5.93 -12.36
C LYS A 144 4.07 6.16 -13.61
N SER A 145 3.40 5.11 -14.09
CA SER A 145 2.57 5.14 -15.30
C SER A 145 1.23 5.86 -15.15
N LEU A 146 0.80 6.21 -13.94
CA LEU A 146 -0.53 6.76 -13.69
C LEU A 146 -0.61 8.28 -13.74
N ASN A 147 0.50 8.98 -13.74
CA ASN A 147 0.48 10.45 -13.80
C ASN A 147 1.65 11.05 -14.58
N PRO A 148 1.66 10.91 -15.92
CA PRO A 148 2.73 11.47 -16.75
C PRO A 148 2.73 13.00 -16.77
N VAL A 149 1.64 13.67 -16.33
CA VAL A 149 1.43 15.11 -16.52
C VAL A 149 1.85 15.95 -15.31
N THR A 150 1.82 15.42 -14.09
CA THR A 150 2.00 16.27 -12.89
C THR A 150 3.35 16.10 -12.18
N GLY A 151 4.16 15.09 -12.51
CA GLY A 151 5.44 14.86 -11.85
C GLY A 151 5.35 14.64 -10.32
N VAL A 152 4.15 14.64 -9.75
CA VAL A 152 3.91 14.47 -8.32
C VAL A 152 3.82 12.98 -8.01
N TYR A 153 4.92 12.44 -7.57
CA TYR A 153 5.04 11.07 -7.11
C TYR A 153 4.71 11.01 -5.62
N GLY A 154 3.48 10.67 -5.27
CA GLY A 154 3.14 10.34 -3.89
C GLY A 154 1.83 10.93 -3.39
N TYR A 155 1.01 10.08 -2.80
CA TYR A 155 -0.11 10.52 -1.97
C TYR A 155 0.40 10.84 -0.57
N GLY A 156 0.25 12.10 -0.20
CA GLY A 156 0.27 12.56 1.17
C GLY A 156 1.60 12.39 1.93
N LYS A 157 2.32 13.47 2.08
CA LYS A 157 3.29 13.64 3.16
C LYS A 157 2.50 14.01 4.42
N LYS A 158 2.26 13.07 5.34
CA LYS A 158 1.79 13.40 6.67
C LYS A 158 2.93 13.28 7.65
N LEU A 159 3.19 14.36 8.35
CA LEU A 159 4.14 14.47 9.44
C LEU A 159 3.38 14.20 10.74
N PHE A 160 3.85 13.25 11.52
CA PHE A 160 3.42 13.08 12.90
C PHE A 160 4.59 13.43 13.80
N ASN A 161 4.31 14.23 14.80
CA ASN A 161 5.18 14.31 15.95
C ASN A 161 4.81 13.15 16.88
N MET A 162 5.78 12.32 17.22
CA MET A 162 5.64 11.29 18.24
C MET A 162 6.31 11.80 19.49
N PRO A 163 5.54 12.30 20.48
CA PRO A 163 6.10 12.87 21.72
C PRO A 163 6.99 11.89 22.48
N ILE A 164 6.69 10.59 22.33
CA ILE A 164 7.46 9.51 22.99
C ILE A 164 8.93 9.41 22.56
N TRP A 165 9.33 10.11 21.48
CA TRP A 165 10.73 10.12 21.01
C TRP A 165 11.41 11.48 21.20
N CYS A 166 10.72 12.42 21.82
CA CYS A 166 11.22 13.70 22.28
C CYS A 166 11.51 13.69 23.76
#